data_9fa6598a750f26f6030c17a322bf2185
#
_entry.id   9fa6598a750f26f6030c17a322bf2185
#
_cell.length_a   1.000
_cell.length_b   1.000
_cell.length_c   1.000
_cell.angle_alpha   90.00
_cell.angle_beta   90.00
_cell.angle_gamma   90.00
#
_symmetry.space_group_name_H-M   'P 1'
#
loop_
_entity.id
_entity.type
_entity.pdbx_description
1 polymer ?
#
loop_
_entity_poly.entity_id
_entity_poly.type
_entity_poly.pdbx_seq_one_letter_code
_entity_poly.pdbx_strand_id
1 'polypeptide(L)'
;STGIHAKSDVSCADCHMPYKSEGAVKFTDHHVVSTLKNMANACMVCHRQSEETLRNDVYARQQRVQERKYAVEDQLVRAHLEAAQAWKDSATEAEMEPALKKIRHAQWRWDWVSAANAVGFHSPLEGARVLGTSIQKAEEARRFITMVLIKHHASPIVPFPDLSTKEKAQAYIGLDM
;
A
#
# COMPACT_ATOMS: atom_id res chain seq x y z
N SER A 1 17.63 0.80 5.65
CA SER A 1 16.81 0.95 4.45
C SER A 1 17.32 0.02 3.34
N THR A 2 16.41 -0.50 2.51
CA THR A 2 16.73 -1.36 1.36
C THR A 2 16.75 -0.58 0.04
N GLY A 3 16.51 0.73 0.09
CA GLY A 3 16.50 1.59 -1.08
C GLY A 3 17.87 1.86 -1.65
N ILE A 4 17.94 2.18 -2.95
CA ILE A 4 19.21 2.41 -3.67
C ILE A 4 20.01 3.57 -3.07
N HIS A 5 19.36 4.66 -2.70
CA HIS A 5 20.02 5.81 -2.09
C HIS A 5 20.71 5.44 -0.77
N ALA A 6 19.99 4.69 0.11
CA ALA A 6 20.60 4.23 1.36
C ALA A 6 21.76 3.24 1.15
N LYS A 7 21.73 2.44 0.08
CA LYS A 7 22.85 1.56 -0.29
C LYS A 7 24.03 2.30 -0.90
N SER A 8 23.80 3.53 -1.34
CA SER A 8 24.81 4.44 -1.89
C SER A 8 25.24 5.50 -0.86
N ASP A 9 25.09 5.21 0.42
CA ASP A 9 25.47 6.06 1.55
C ASP A 9 24.79 7.45 1.59
N VAL A 10 23.67 7.62 0.87
CA VAL A 10 22.86 8.83 0.94
C VAL A 10 22.02 8.80 2.19
N SER A 11 22.19 9.78 3.06
CA SER A 11 21.46 9.92 4.31
C SER A 11 20.06 10.54 4.11
N CYS A 12 19.21 10.43 5.12
CA CYS A 12 17.92 11.12 5.11
C CYS A 12 18.09 12.65 5.01
N ALA A 13 19.12 13.18 5.68
CA ALA A 13 19.40 14.60 5.73
C ALA A 13 19.83 15.17 4.36
N ASP A 14 20.56 14.42 3.55
CA ASP A 14 21.00 14.87 2.22
C ASP A 14 19.81 15.25 1.32
N CYS A 15 18.68 14.57 1.49
CA CYS A 15 17.46 14.84 0.74
C CYS A 15 16.49 15.78 1.48
N HIS A 16 16.29 15.56 2.80
CA HIS A 16 15.26 16.27 3.57
C HIS A 16 15.75 17.52 4.30
N MET A 17 17.08 17.67 4.43
CA MET A 17 17.75 18.82 5.03
C MET A 17 18.94 19.26 4.14
N PRO A 18 18.70 19.51 2.84
CA PRO A 18 19.80 19.82 1.92
C PRO A 18 20.47 21.13 2.28
N TYR A 19 21.70 21.30 1.79
CA TYR A 19 22.40 22.57 1.96
C TYR A 19 21.77 23.69 1.14
N LYS A 20 21.67 24.86 1.76
CA LYS A 20 21.34 26.15 1.13
C LYS A 20 22.47 27.16 1.35
N SER A 21 22.49 28.21 0.53
CA SER A 21 23.41 29.33 0.69
C SER A 21 22.65 30.65 0.67
N GLU A 22 22.96 31.53 1.59
CA GLU A 22 22.49 32.91 1.61
C GLU A 22 23.74 33.82 1.67
N GLY A 23 24.03 34.48 0.55
CA GLY A 23 25.29 35.17 0.36
C GLY A 23 26.47 34.20 0.48
N ALA A 24 27.40 34.47 1.39
CA ALA A 24 28.58 33.63 1.65
C ALA A 24 28.35 32.54 2.71
N VAL A 25 27.16 32.47 3.32
CA VAL A 25 26.87 31.54 4.40
C VAL A 25 26.19 30.28 3.82
N LYS A 26 26.77 29.12 4.08
CA LYS A 26 26.20 27.82 3.76
C LYS A 26 25.65 27.16 5.02
N PHE A 27 24.40 26.69 4.98
CA PHE A 27 23.71 26.03 6.11
C PHE A 27 22.81 24.91 5.61
N THR A 28 22.39 24.02 6.52
CA THR A 28 21.41 22.98 6.23
C THR A 28 20.00 23.52 6.37
N ASP A 29 19.11 23.20 5.42
CA ASP A 29 17.71 23.57 5.48
C ASP A 29 16.95 22.66 6.45
N HIS A 30 16.55 23.20 7.59
CA HIS A 30 15.80 22.46 8.62
C HIS A 30 14.27 22.46 8.40
N HIS A 31 13.78 23.01 7.30
CA HIS A 31 12.38 22.87 6.89
C HIS A 31 12.16 21.51 6.26
N VAL A 32 11.95 20.50 7.10
CA VAL A 32 11.74 19.11 6.66
C VAL A 32 10.43 19.00 5.90
N VAL A 33 10.52 19.13 4.58
CA VAL A 33 9.38 19.05 3.65
C VAL A 33 9.63 17.98 2.59
N SER A 34 8.63 17.74 1.74
CA SER A 34 8.83 16.88 0.56
C SER A 34 9.97 17.44 -0.30
N THR A 35 10.92 16.59 -0.66
CA THR A 35 12.05 16.92 -1.54
C THR A 35 11.60 17.42 -2.92
N LEU A 36 10.39 17.06 -3.36
CA LEU A 36 9.77 17.56 -4.60
C LEU A 36 9.53 19.08 -4.60
N LYS A 37 9.56 19.72 -3.43
CA LYS A 37 9.46 21.19 -3.29
C LYS A 37 10.81 21.90 -3.39
N ASN A 38 11.92 21.15 -3.32
CA ASN A 38 13.26 21.70 -3.30
C ASN A 38 14.24 20.79 -4.06
N MET A 39 13.86 20.36 -5.25
CA MET A 39 14.64 19.40 -6.04
C MET A 39 16.01 19.92 -6.44
N ALA A 40 16.13 21.21 -6.67
CA ALA A 40 17.40 21.84 -7.04
C ALA A 40 18.52 21.60 -5.99
N ASN A 41 18.18 21.71 -4.71
CA ASN A 41 19.15 21.52 -3.63
C ASN A 41 19.21 20.07 -3.11
N ALA A 42 18.19 19.24 -3.40
CA ALA A 42 18.13 17.85 -2.94
C ALA A 42 18.55 16.87 -4.05
N CYS A 43 17.78 16.77 -5.12
CA CYS A 43 17.98 15.76 -6.16
C CYS A 43 19.08 16.15 -7.15
N MET A 44 19.06 17.41 -7.62
CA MET A 44 19.91 17.87 -8.72
C MET A 44 21.39 18.09 -8.31
N VAL A 45 21.68 18.01 -7.02
CA VAL A 45 23.05 18.02 -6.52
C VAL A 45 23.85 16.80 -7.02
N CYS A 46 23.17 15.65 -7.14
CA CYS A 46 23.76 14.39 -7.60
C CYS A 46 23.27 14.01 -9.01
N HIS A 47 21.99 14.26 -9.32
CA HIS A 47 21.37 13.90 -10.59
C HIS A 47 21.55 15.00 -11.65
N ARG A 48 21.78 14.57 -12.91
CA ARG A 48 22.01 15.48 -14.07
C ARG A 48 20.78 15.65 -14.96
N GLN A 49 19.74 14.88 -14.71
CA GLN A 49 18.45 14.98 -15.42
C GLN A 49 17.75 16.28 -15.04
N SER A 50 16.80 16.72 -15.90
CA SER A 50 15.98 17.88 -15.59
C SER A 50 15.08 17.60 -14.35
N GLU A 51 14.67 18.64 -13.66
CA GLU A 51 13.74 18.55 -12.53
C GLU A 51 12.44 17.86 -12.95
N GLU A 52 11.93 18.17 -14.12
CA GLU A 52 10.71 17.55 -14.68
C GLU A 52 10.89 16.03 -14.84
N THR A 53 12.00 15.58 -15.42
CA THR A 53 12.29 14.15 -15.58
C THR A 53 12.32 13.44 -14.23
N LEU A 54 13.04 14.00 -13.26
CA LEU A 54 13.16 13.42 -11.92
C LEU A 54 11.81 13.39 -11.19
N ARG A 55 11.01 14.43 -11.34
CA ARG A 55 9.65 14.50 -10.77
C ARG A 55 8.74 13.44 -11.34
N ASN A 56 8.76 13.28 -12.67
CA ASN A 56 7.97 12.27 -13.36
C ASN A 56 8.40 10.85 -12.96
N ASP A 57 9.68 10.59 -12.78
CA ASP A 57 10.20 9.32 -12.24
C ASP A 57 9.67 9.01 -10.83
N VAL A 58 9.60 10.01 -9.96
CA VAL A 58 9.01 9.85 -8.63
C VAL A 58 7.54 9.48 -8.73
N TYR A 59 6.77 10.24 -9.51
CA TYR A 59 5.33 9.99 -9.68
C TYR A 59 5.04 8.62 -10.32
N ALA A 60 5.82 8.22 -11.33
CA ALA A 60 5.68 6.91 -11.94
C ALA A 60 5.93 5.76 -10.94
N ARG A 61 6.89 5.92 -10.02
CA ARG A 61 7.14 4.94 -8.94
C ARG A 61 6.01 4.88 -7.94
N GLN A 62 5.50 6.04 -7.52
CA GLN A 62 4.38 6.14 -6.60
C GLN A 62 3.11 5.54 -7.20
N GLN A 63 2.82 5.82 -8.48
CA GLN A 63 1.69 5.25 -9.20
C GLN A 63 1.76 3.71 -9.23
N ARG A 64 2.91 3.13 -9.53
CA ARG A 64 3.07 1.66 -9.51
C ARG A 64 2.79 1.03 -8.14
N VAL A 65 3.13 1.72 -7.07
CA VAL A 65 2.80 1.26 -5.70
C VAL A 65 1.30 1.38 -5.47
N GLN A 66 0.68 2.47 -5.89
CA GLN A 66 -0.76 2.69 -5.76
C GLN A 66 -1.58 1.63 -6.53
N GLU A 67 -1.19 1.32 -7.76
CA GLU A 67 -1.82 0.26 -8.55
C GLU A 67 -1.76 -1.10 -7.85
N ARG A 68 -0.62 -1.43 -7.23
CA ARG A 68 -0.50 -2.66 -6.43
C ARG A 68 -1.34 -2.63 -5.17
N LYS A 69 -1.49 -1.48 -4.52
CA LYS A 69 -2.39 -1.32 -3.37
C LYS A 69 -3.83 -1.62 -3.75
N TYR A 70 -4.30 -1.08 -4.88
CA TYR A 70 -5.65 -1.37 -5.39
C TYR A 70 -5.86 -2.85 -5.68
N ALA A 71 -4.87 -3.54 -6.22
CA ALA A 71 -4.95 -4.98 -6.43
C ALA A 71 -5.08 -5.76 -5.10
N VAL A 72 -4.38 -5.32 -4.04
CA VAL A 72 -4.53 -5.90 -2.69
C VAL A 72 -5.92 -5.60 -2.13
N GLU A 73 -6.38 -4.36 -2.26
CA GLU A 73 -7.70 -3.92 -1.78
C GLU A 73 -8.82 -4.77 -2.37
N ASP A 74 -8.80 -5.03 -3.69
CA ASP A 74 -9.80 -5.90 -4.34
C ASP A 74 -9.81 -7.29 -3.69
N GLN A 75 -8.66 -7.90 -3.49
CA GLN A 75 -8.57 -9.24 -2.88
C GLN A 75 -9.01 -9.25 -1.41
N LEU A 76 -8.67 -8.22 -0.66
CA LEU A 76 -9.07 -8.09 0.74
C LEU A 76 -10.58 -7.90 0.88
N VAL A 77 -11.17 -7.00 0.09
CA VAL A 77 -12.63 -6.77 0.11
C VAL A 77 -13.37 -8.07 -0.22
N ARG A 78 -12.94 -8.79 -1.27
CA ARG A 78 -13.53 -10.10 -1.61
C ARG A 78 -13.41 -11.08 -0.45
N ALA A 79 -12.23 -11.18 0.18
CA ALA A 79 -12.05 -12.09 1.31
C ALA A 79 -12.95 -11.75 2.50
N HIS A 80 -13.18 -10.47 2.78
CA HIS A 80 -14.10 -10.04 3.83
C HIS A 80 -15.57 -10.36 3.49
N LEU A 81 -15.99 -10.13 2.24
CA LEU A 81 -17.36 -10.44 1.79
C LEU A 81 -17.63 -11.95 1.80
N GLU A 82 -16.67 -12.73 1.32
CA GLU A 82 -16.74 -14.20 1.34
C GLU A 82 -16.78 -14.74 2.79
N ALA A 83 -15.98 -14.14 3.71
CA ALA A 83 -16.03 -14.49 5.13
C ALA A 83 -17.38 -14.12 5.76
N ALA A 84 -17.94 -12.96 5.44
CA ALA A 84 -19.25 -12.55 5.92
C ALA A 84 -20.36 -13.52 5.43
N GLN A 85 -20.26 -14.01 4.19
CA GLN A 85 -21.18 -15.02 3.68
C GLN A 85 -21.02 -16.35 4.42
N ALA A 86 -19.78 -16.82 4.64
CA ALA A 86 -19.55 -18.06 5.39
C ALA A 86 -20.17 -18.02 6.79
N TRP A 87 -20.07 -16.87 7.49
CA TRP A 87 -20.73 -16.69 8.79
C TRP A 87 -22.26 -16.77 8.69
N LYS A 88 -22.87 -16.21 7.64
CA LYS A 88 -24.31 -16.30 7.41
C LYS A 88 -24.76 -17.76 7.15
N ASP A 89 -23.90 -18.55 6.51
CA ASP A 89 -24.13 -19.95 6.23
C ASP A 89 -23.68 -20.88 7.38
N SER A 90 -23.59 -20.34 8.59
CA SER A 90 -23.34 -21.07 9.84
C SER A 90 -21.96 -21.70 9.97
N ALA A 91 -20.93 -21.13 9.31
CA ALA A 91 -19.55 -21.52 9.55
C ALA A 91 -19.18 -21.31 11.02
N THR A 92 -18.39 -22.19 11.58
CA THR A 92 -17.91 -22.08 12.96
C THR A 92 -16.62 -21.29 13.05
N GLU A 93 -16.32 -20.73 14.23
CA GLU A 93 -15.08 -20.00 14.48
C GLU A 93 -13.83 -20.85 14.17
N ALA A 94 -13.84 -22.13 14.56
CA ALA A 94 -12.76 -23.07 14.32
C ALA A 94 -12.51 -23.30 12.80
N GLU A 95 -13.56 -23.34 11.99
CA GLU A 95 -13.46 -23.48 10.54
C GLU A 95 -12.89 -22.21 9.89
N MET A 96 -13.25 -21.04 10.42
CA MET A 96 -12.85 -19.75 9.87
C MET A 96 -11.48 -19.26 10.35
N GLU A 97 -10.98 -19.77 11.49
CA GLU A 97 -9.72 -19.31 12.10
C GLU A 97 -8.53 -19.27 11.13
N PRO A 98 -8.26 -20.29 10.27
CA PRO A 98 -7.18 -20.26 9.32
C PRO A 98 -7.31 -19.12 8.28
N ALA A 99 -8.54 -18.89 7.79
CA ALA A 99 -8.83 -17.82 6.82
C ALA A 99 -8.69 -16.44 7.46
N LEU A 100 -9.28 -16.23 8.64
CA LEU A 100 -9.20 -14.97 9.38
C LEU A 100 -7.76 -14.56 9.71
N LYS A 101 -6.92 -15.53 10.07
CA LYS A 101 -5.49 -15.31 10.28
C LYS A 101 -4.80 -14.81 9.01
N LYS A 102 -5.14 -15.37 7.85
CA LYS A 102 -4.60 -14.95 6.55
C LYS A 102 -5.09 -13.56 6.15
N ILE A 103 -6.38 -13.25 6.35
CA ILE A 103 -6.94 -11.91 6.12
C ILE A 103 -6.18 -10.88 6.97
N ARG A 104 -6.01 -11.14 8.27
CA ARG A 104 -5.25 -10.24 9.16
C ARG A 104 -3.83 -10.02 8.68
N HIS A 105 -3.14 -11.06 8.24
CA HIS A 105 -1.78 -10.96 7.71
C HIS A 105 -1.72 -10.18 6.39
N ALA A 106 -2.74 -10.29 5.54
CA ALA A 106 -2.86 -9.53 4.31
C ALA A 106 -3.13 -8.04 4.62
N GLN A 107 -4.15 -7.77 5.45
CA GLN A 107 -4.56 -6.42 5.85
C GLN A 107 -3.41 -5.66 6.48
N TRP A 108 -2.72 -6.24 7.46
CA TRP A 108 -1.61 -5.58 8.14
C TRP A 108 -0.49 -5.15 7.19
N ARG A 109 -0.20 -5.93 6.15
CA ARG A 109 0.80 -5.58 5.13
C ARG A 109 0.35 -4.44 4.24
N TRP A 110 -0.93 -4.43 3.87
CA TRP A 110 -1.51 -3.33 3.12
C TRP A 110 -1.49 -2.03 3.95
N ASP A 111 -1.91 -2.11 5.21
CA ASP A 111 -1.89 -0.98 6.15
C ASP A 111 -0.48 -0.41 6.30
N TRP A 112 0.52 -1.28 6.46
CA TRP A 112 1.91 -0.87 6.59
C TRP A 112 2.41 -0.07 5.38
N VAL A 113 2.13 -0.52 4.15
CA VAL A 113 2.51 0.22 2.93
C VAL A 113 1.67 1.48 2.78
N SER A 114 0.39 1.45 3.15
CA SER A 114 -0.53 2.58 3.03
C SER A 114 -0.19 3.71 3.99
N ALA A 115 0.27 3.39 5.18
CA ALA A 115 0.71 4.36 6.18
C ALA A 115 2.12 4.93 5.91
N ALA A 116 2.89 4.31 4.99
CA ALA A 116 4.24 4.76 4.70
C ALA A 116 4.24 6.10 3.95
N ASN A 117 4.98 7.08 4.47
CA ASN A 117 5.24 8.33 3.78
C ASN A 117 6.01 8.07 2.47
N ALA A 118 5.90 8.98 1.49
CA ALA A 118 6.53 8.89 0.18
C ALA A 118 6.05 7.73 -0.72
N VAL A 119 5.01 7.02 -0.34
CA VAL A 119 4.31 6.01 -1.16
C VAL A 119 5.31 5.04 -1.83
N GLY A 120 6.24 4.48 -1.02
CA GLY A 120 7.22 3.49 -1.48
C GLY A 120 8.44 4.03 -2.23
N PHE A 121 8.62 5.36 -2.38
CA PHE A 121 9.78 5.94 -3.06
C PHE A 121 11.12 5.53 -2.42
N HIS A 122 11.21 5.52 -1.10
CA HIS A 122 12.45 5.17 -0.38
C HIS A 122 12.90 3.72 -0.59
N SER A 123 11.96 2.79 -0.78
CA SER A 123 12.24 1.38 -0.97
C SER A 123 11.14 0.70 -1.81
N PRO A 124 11.09 0.98 -3.11
CA PRO A 124 10.01 0.48 -3.98
C PRO A 124 9.98 -1.05 -4.08
N LEU A 125 11.15 -1.70 -4.04
CA LEU A 125 11.22 -3.16 -4.09
C LEU A 125 10.64 -3.82 -2.84
N GLU A 126 10.90 -3.24 -1.66
CA GLU A 126 10.34 -3.76 -0.41
C GLU A 126 8.82 -3.53 -0.36
N GLY A 127 8.34 -2.35 -0.76
CA GLY A 127 6.91 -2.09 -0.89
C GLY A 127 6.22 -3.10 -1.84
N ALA A 128 6.82 -3.36 -2.98
CA ALA A 128 6.30 -4.34 -3.94
C ALA A 128 6.29 -5.77 -3.37
N ARG A 129 7.34 -6.19 -2.64
CA ARG A 129 7.43 -7.49 -1.99
C ARG A 129 6.34 -7.65 -0.91
N VAL A 130 6.16 -6.64 -0.08
CA VAL A 130 5.16 -6.65 1.00
C VAL A 130 3.75 -6.74 0.43
N LEU A 131 3.43 -5.94 -0.60
CA LEU A 131 2.12 -5.99 -1.28
C LEU A 131 1.90 -7.31 -2.02
N GLY A 132 2.92 -7.87 -2.69
CA GLY A 132 2.83 -9.20 -3.31
C GLY A 132 2.53 -10.31 -2.29
N THR A 133 3.17 -10.26 -1.11
CA THR A 133 2.85 -11.18 -0.02
C THR A 133 1.44 -10.95 0.52
N SER A 134 0.96 -9.70 0.54
CA SER A 134 -0.41 -9.36 0.95
C SER A 134 -1.44 -10.01 0.03
N ILE A 135 -1.29 -9.86 -1.29
CA ILE A 135 -2.14 -10.51 -2.30
C ILE A 135 -2.18 -12.01 -2.07
N GLN A 136 -1.01 -12.65 -1.97
CA GLN A 136 -0.91 -14.09 -1.74
C GLN A 136 -1.70 -14.53 -0.49
N LYS A 137 -1.58 -13.78 0.63
CA LYS A 137 -2.30 -14.11 1.86
C LYS A 137 -3.81 -13.92 1.72
N ALA A 138 -4.26 -12.89 1.03
CA ALA A 138 -5.68 -12.70 0.75
C ALA A 138 -6.25 -13.83 -0.12
N GLU A 139 -5.53 -14.25 -1.17
CA GLU A 139 -5.91 -15.39 -2.01
C GLU A 139 -5.92 -16.71 -1.26
N GLU A 140 -4.94 -16.94 -0.38
CA GLU A 140 -4.93 -18.11 0.52
C GLU A 140 -6.18 -18.12 1.42
N ALA A 141 -6.54 -16.96 2.00
CA ALA A 141 -7.75 -16.83 2.82
C ALA A 141 -9.02 -17.18 2.02
N ARG A 142 -9.17 -16.62 0.83
CA ARG A 142 -10.32 -16.86 -0.05
C ARG A 142 -10.46 -18.33 -0.41
N ARG A 143 -9.34 -19.03 -0.69
CA ARG A 143 -9.37 -20.49 -0.91
C ARG A 143 -9.88 -21.26 0.30
N PHE A 144 -9.45 -20.91 1.53
CA PHE A 144 -9.99 -21.52 2.75
C PHE A 144 -11.49 -21.26 2.90
N ILE A 145 -11.93 -20.02 2.68
CA ILE A 145 -13.35 -19.65 2.80
C ILE A 145 -14.19 -20.40 1.76
N THR A 146 -13.72 -20.52 0.52
CA THR A 146 -14.38 -21.30 -0.53
C THR A 146 -14.62 -22.75 -0.07
N MET A 147 -13.64 -23.39 0.57
CA MET A 147 -13.78 -24.75 1.10
C MET A 147 -14.82 -24.82 2.23
N VAL A 148 -14.87 -23.80 3.08
CA VAL A 148 -15.87 -23.71 4.15
C VAL A 148 -17.26 -23.54 3.57
N LEU A 149 -17.47 -22.65 2.60
CA LEU A 149 -18.75 -22.45 1.91
C LEU A 149 -19.26 -23.75 1.28
N ILE A 150 -18.41 -24.47 0.56
CA ILE A 150 -18.76 -25.78 -0.04
C ILE A 150 -19.15 -26.78 1.04
N LYS A 151 -18.44 -26.85 2.16
CA LYS A 151 -18.75 -27.74 3.28
C LYS A 151 -20.15 -27.47 3.87
N HIS A 152 -20.55 -26.21 3.90
CA HIS A 152 -21.88 -25.79 4.37
C HIS A 152 -22.95 -25.76 3.26
N HIS A 153 -22.67 -26.38 2.10
CA HIS A 153 -23.58 -26.44 0.95
C HIS A 153 -24.02 -25.07 0.40
N ALA A 154 -23.22 -24.03 0.70
CA ALA A 154 -23.41 -22.67 0.20
C ALA A 154 -22.74 -22.47 -1.16
N SER A 155 -23.17 -21.43 -1.89
CA SER A 155 -22.48 -21.05 -3.13
C SER A 155 -21.05 -20.61 -2.85
N PRO A 156 -20.05 -21.18 -3.54
CA PRO A 156 -18.68 -20.70 -3.42
C PRO A 156 -18.45 -19.35 -4.15
N ILE A 157 -19.44 -18.90 -4.91
CA ILE A 157 -19.41 -17.63 -5.64
C ILE A 157 -20.24 -16.62 -4.85
N VAL A 158 -19.53 -15.68 -4.21
CA VAL A 158 -20.15 -14.57 -3.47
C VAL A 158 -20.21 -13.35 -4.41
N PRO A 159 -21.40 -12.75 -4.60
CA PRO A 159 -21.52 -11.55 -5.43
C PRO A 159 -20.66 -10.41 -4.90
N PHE A 160 -19.99 -9.73 -5.83
CA PHE A 160 -19.20 -8.54 -5.50
C PHE A 160 -20.07 -7.29 -5.73
N PRO A 161 -20.28 -6.45 -4.71
CA PRO A 161 -21.08 -5.24 -4.85
C PRO A 161 -20.36 -4.18 -5.66
N ASP A 162 -21.11 -3.23 -6.18
CA ASP A 162 -20.52 -2.04 -6.81
C ASP A 162 -19.99 -1.08 -5.73
N LEU A 163 -18.66 -1.07 -5.57
CA LEU A 163 -17.94 -0.20 -4.64
C LEU A 163 -17.14 0.89 -5.38
N SER A 164 -17.56 1.25 -6.59
CA SER A 164 -16.82 2.16 -7.46
C SER A 164 -16.72 3.60 -6.95
N THR A 165 -17.60 3.98 -6.02
CA THR A 165 -17.53 5.29 -5.35
C THR A 165 -17.62 5.13 -3.83
N LYS A 166 -17.17 6.16 -3.11
CA LYS A 166 -17.23 6.20 -1.65
C LYS A 166 -18.68 6.05 -1.14
N GLU A 167 -19.60 6.74 -1.79
CA GLU A 167 -21.04 6.74 -1.43
C GLU A 167 -21.64 5.33 -1.58
N LYS A 168 -21.33 4.61 -2.66
CA LYS A 168 -21.78 3.23 -2.86
C LYS A 168 -21.19 2.28 -1.81
N ALA A 169 -19.90 2.44 -1.49
CA ALA A 169 -19.25 1.64 -0.45
C ALA A 169 -19.86 1.91 0.92
N GLN A 170 -20.14 3.17 1.26
CA GLN A 170 -20.79 3.55 2.51
C GLN A 170 -22.22 3.00 2.60
N ALA A 171 -23.02 3.16 1.55
CA ALA A 171 -24.37 2.62 1.50
C ALA A 171 -24.39 1.10 1.67
N TYR A 172 -23.41 0.38 1.07
CA TYR A 172 -23.32 -1.08 1.20
C TYR A 172 -23.10 -1.55 2.65
N ILE A 173 -22.33 -0.81 3.43
CA ILE A 173 -22.07 -1.14 4.85
C ILE A 173 -23.06 -0.46 5.83
N GLY A 174 -24.10 0.22 5.32
CA GLY A 174 -25.12 0.87 6.14
C GLY A 174 -24.66 2.15 6.83
N LEU A 175 -23.64 2.82 6.30
CA LEU A 175 -23.21 4.14 6.76
C LEU A 175 -23.94 5.22 5.95
N ASP A 176 -25.09 5.64 6.42
CA ASP A 176 -25.78 6.84 5.94
C ASP A 176 -25.10 8.07 6.57
N MET A 177 -24.54 8.95 5.70
CA MET A 177 -24.00 10.25 6.12
C MET A 177 -24.78 11.38 5.48
#